data_32692a771df15ed3465e15328fd73934
#
_entry.id   32692a771df15ed3465e15328fd73934
#
_cell.length_a   1.000
_cell.length_b   1.000
_cell.length_c   1.000
_cell.angle_alpha   90.00
_cell.angle_beta   90.00
_cell.angle_gamma   90.00
#
_symmetry.space_group_name_H-M   'P 1'
#
loop_
_entity.id
_entity.type
_entity.pdbx_description
1 polymer ?
#
loop_
_entity_poly.entity_id
_entity_poly.type
_entity_poly.pdbx_seq_one_letter_code
_entity_poly.pdbx_strand_id
1 'polypeptide(L)'
;MTRRMRRKHWMSLLITIAVAVFAYGQQQGWFSAPEKGVMTSQPGLYAIDHFVDGDTITVDMNGTKETIRFIGIDTPETHKPNTPVQCYGPAAAAYTKNTITAAGGKVRLVSDSLSTNRDRYNRLLRYVYLPDGTNLNQRLVESGHAFYYPYFPFTKKDTFKQAEQQAIAAKKGLWGACTPTPSDDGGYKMEETQAQAGN
;
A
#
# COMPACT_ATOMS: atom_id res chain seq x y z
N MET A 1 10.44 65.09 -8.16
CA MET A 1 10.34 63.67 -7.68
C MET A 1 11.72 63.22 -7.27
N THR A 2 11.96 63.07 -5.99
CA THR A 2 13.30 62.85 -5.42
C THR A 2 13.80 61.43 -5.68
N ARG A 3 15.10 61.26 -5.90
CA ARG A 3 15.82 59.98 -6.11
C ARG A 3 15.42 58.87 -5.10
N ARG A 4 14.96 59.26 -3.91
CA ARG A 4 14.51 58.37 -2.81
C ARG A 4 13.15 57.73 -3.08
N MET A 5 12.22 58.40 -3.77
CA MET A 5 10.92 57.88 -4.19
C MET A 5 11.06 56.83 -5.30
N ARG A 6 11.92 57.09 -6.29
CA ARG A 6 12.20 56.11 -7.38
C ARG A 6 12.77 54.78 -6.83
N ARG A 7 13.67 54.82 -5.83
CA ARG A 7 14.23 53.63 -5.19
C ARG A 7 13.16 52.81 -4.47
N LYS A 8 12.18 53.43 -3.79
CA LYS A 8 11.10 52.73 -3.13
C LYS A 8 10.19 51.98 -4.11
N HIS A 9 9.85 52.59 -5.22
CA HIS A 9 9.03 51.94 -6.26
C HIS A 9 9.78 50.80 -6.96
N TRP A 10 11.07 50.93 -7.19
CA TRP A 10 11.91 49.88 -7.75
C TRP A 10 12.03 48.68 -6.78
N MET A 11 12.20 48.91 -5.51
CA MET A 11 12.22 47.85 -4.49
C MET A 11 10.86 47.16 -4.40
N SER A 12 9.76 47.88 -4.44
CA SER A 12 8.42 47.29 -4.43
C SER A 12 8.19 46.44 -5.67
N LEU A 13 8.62 46.91 -6.86
CA LEU A 13 8.49 46.13 -8.10
C LEU A 13 9.34 44.84 -8.07
N LEU A 14 10.54 44.89 -7.53
CA LEU A 14 11.39 43.70 -7.39
C LEU A 14 10.80 42.68 -6.42
N ILE A 15 10.19 43.13 -5.31
CA ILE A 15 9.52 42.24 -4.35
C ILE A 15 8.30 41.56 -4.98
N THR A 16 7.48 42.32 -5.74
CA THR A 16 6.32 41.74 -6.44
C THR A 16 6.72 40.69 -7.49
N ILE A 17 7.78 40.97 -8.25
CA ILE A 17 8.33 40.01 -9.22
C ILE A 17 8.86 38.76 -8.50
N ALA A 18 9.60 38.91 -7.41
CA ALA A 18 10.12 37.79 -6.64
C ALA A 18 9.00 36.91 -6.05
N VAL A 19 7.94 37.54 -5.54
CA VAL A 19 6.76 36.81 -5.03
C VAL A 19 6.02 36.08 -6.16
N ALA A 20 5.87 36.73 -7.32
CA ALA A 20 5.23 36.09 -8.48
C ALA A 20 6.04 34.88 -9.00
N VAL A 21 7.37 35.02 -9.09
CA VAL A 21 8.27 33.95 -9.51
C VAL A 21 8.25 32.80 -8.49
N PHE A 22 8.23 33.14 -7.19
CA PHE A 22 8.13 32.13 -6.14
C PHE A 22 6.79 31.39 -6.18
N ALA A 23 5.67 32.10 -6.34
CA ALA A 23 4.34 31.51 -6.48
C ALA A 23 4.23 30.62 -7.73
N TYR A 24 4.79 31.09 -8.86
CA TYR A 24 4.86 30.31 -10.09
C TYR A 24 5.73 29.05 -9.93
N GLY A 25 6.88 29.18 -9.27
CA GLY A 25 7.76 28.05 -8.96
C GLY A 25 7.11 27.02 -8.04
N GLN A 26 6.30 27.44 -7.08
CA GLN A 26 5.47 26.55 -6.24
C GLN A 26 4.45 25.78 -7.09
N GLN A 27 3.78 26.45 -8.02
CA GLN A 27 2.77 25.85 -8.89
C GLN A 27 3.40 24.88 -9.91
N GLN A 28 4.66 25.11 -10.31
CA GLN A 28 5.42 24.21 -11.19
C GLN A 28 6.20 23.12 -10.43
N GLY A 29 6.07 23.06 -9.10
CA GLY A 29 6.75 22.05 -8.28
C GLY A 29 8.27 22.27 -8.13
N TRP A 30 8.81 23.44 -8.50
CA TRP A 30 10.26 23.73 -8.40
C TRP A 30 10.79 23.71 -6.97
N PHE A 31 9.90 23.93 -5.99
CA PHE A 31 10.22 23.90 -4.56
C PHE A 31 9.60 22.68 -3.85
N SER A 32 9.07 21.73 -4.60
CA SER A 32 8.74 20.43 -4.01
C SER A 32 10.06 19.87 -3.50
N ALA A 33 10.16 19.69 -2.19
CA ALA A 33 11.24 18.88 -1.64
C ALA A 33 11.28 17.58 -2.45
N PRO A 34 12.45 17.08 -2.87
CA PRO A 34 12.51 15.78 -3.50
C PRO A 34 11.76 14.86 -2.54
N GLU A 35 10.66 14.24 -3.02
CA GLU A 35 10.10 13.11 -2.28
C GLU A 35 11.33 12.31 -1.90
N LYS A 36 11.48 12.00 -0.61
CA LYS A 36 12.54 11.07 -0.17
C LYS A 36 12.20 9.77 -0.90
N GLY A 37 12.67 9.70 -2.13
CA GLY A 37 12.36 8.64 -3.06
C GLY A 37 12.91 7.39 -2.46
N VAL A 38 12.00 6.60 -1.89
CA VAL A 38 12.30 5.19 -1.67
C VAL A 38 12.63 4.68 -3.06
N MET A 39 13.91 4.41 -3.29
CA MET A 39 14.39 3.96 -4.60
C MET A 39 13.52 2.83 -5.10
N THR A 40 13.09 2.89 -6.34
CA THR A 40 12.21 1.91 -6.99
C THR A 40 12.81 0.50 -7.05
N SER A 41 14.11 0.37 -6.85
CA SER A 41 14.77 -0.91 -6.60
C SER A 41 15.47 -0.86 -5.24
N GLN A 42 14.91 -1.55 -4.28
CA GLN A 42 15.51 -1.69 -2.96
C GLN A 42 16.09 -3.09 -2.83
N PRO A 43 17.43 -3.25 -2.97
CA PRO A 43 18.07 -4.56 -2.97
C PRO A 43 18.13 -5.20 -1.58
N GLY A 44 17.74 -4.49 -0.53
CA GLY A 44 17.85 -4.93 0.86
C GLY A 44 16.68 -5.78 1.36
N LEU A 45 16.93 -6.45 2.48
CA LEU A 45 15.91 -7.06 3.32
C LEU A 45 15.63 -6.12 4.49
N TYR A 46 14.37 -5.74 4.68
CA TYR A 46 13.92 -4.86 5.75
C TYR A 46 13.31 -5.68 6.88
N ALA A 47 13.69 -5.35 8.11
CA ALA A 47 13.09 -5.95 9.29
C ALA A 47 11.66 -5.44 9.48
N ILE A 48 10.78 -6.31 9.95
CA ILE A 48 9.43 -5.93 10.34
C ILE A 48 9.51 -5.17 11.67
N ASP A 49 8.89 -4.01 11.72
CA ASP A 49 8.66 -3.26 12.96
C ASP A 49 7.39 -3.78 13.65
N HIS A 50 6.26 -3.82 12.92
CA HIS A 50 5.04 -4.47 13.41
C HIS A 50 4.12 -4.92 12.26
N PHE A 51 3.20 -5.82 12.59
CA PHE A 51 2.14 -6.28 11.70
C PHE A 51 0.89 -5.46 11.99
N VAL A 52 0.32 -4.84 10.95
CA VAL A 52 -0.90 -4.03 11.06
C VAL A 52 -2.12 -4.90 10.75
N ASP A 53 -2.10 -5.57 9.60
CA ASP A 53 -3.18 -6.41 9.08
C ASP A 53 -2.61 -7.50 8.16
N GLY A 54 -3.47 -8.30 7.54
CA GLY A 54 -3.04 -9.36 6.62
C GLY A 54 -2.31 -8.86 5.38
N ASP A 55 -2.59 -7.65 4.93
CA ASP A 55 -1.98 -7.02 3.75
C ASP A 55 -1.24 -5.69 4.03
N THR A 56 -1.02 -5.40 5.30
CA THR A 56 -0.35 -4.18 5.73
C THR A 56 0.65 -4.46 6.84
N ILE A 57 1.89 -4.05 6.63
CA ILE A 57 2.98 -4.18 7.62
C ILE A 57 3.71 -2.84 7.78
N THR A 58 4.40 -2.66 8.88
CA THR A 58 5.38 -1.58 9.04
C THR A 58 6.78 -2.19 9.08
N VAL A 59 7.70 -1.61 8.33
CA VAL A 59 9.10 -2.03 8.26
C VAL A 59 10.03 -0.93 8.72
N ASP A 60 11.20 -1.32 9.22
CA ASP A 60 12.30 -0.40 9.47
C ASP A 60 13.15 -0.28 8.19
N MET A 61 13.12 0.91 7.59
CA MET A 61 13.91 1.25 6.43
C MET A 61 15.09 2.14 6.84
N ASN A 62 16.13 1.52 7.40
CA ASN A 62 17.35 2.21 7.87
C ASN A 62 17.04 3.31 8.91
N GLY A 63 16.25 2.97 9.92
CA GLY A 63 15.84 3.88 10.99
C GLY A 63 14.60 4.72 10.70
N THR A 64 14.03 4.58 9.51
CA THR A 64 12.73 5.21 9.17
C THR A 64 11.65 4.14 9.10
N LYS A 65 10.60 4.30 9.88
CA LYS A 65 9.45 3.38 9.84
C LYS A 65 8.53 3.74 8.68
N GLU A 66 8.28 2.77 7.81
CA GLU A 66 7.41 2.91 6.64
C GLU A 66 6.30 1.87 6.67
N THR A 67 5.07 2.33 6.45
CA THR A 67 3.92 1.45 6.30
C THR A 67 3.80 0.98 4.86
N ILE A 68 3.72 -0.32 4.68
CA ILE A 68 3.65 -1.00 3.39
C ILE A 68 2.26 -1.58 3.21
N ARG A 69 1.56 -1.19 2.15
CA ARG A 69 0.32 -1.82 1.68
C ARG A 69 0.66 -2.73 0.50
N PHE A 70 0.23 -3.97 0.58
CA PHE A 70 0.54 -4.97 -0.43
C PHE A 70 -0.23 -4.69 -1.73
N ILE A 71 0.48 -4.60 -2.85
CA ILE A 71 -0.11 -4.34 -4.17
C ILE A 71 -1.03 -5.49 -4.59
N GLY A 72 -2.18 -5.14 -5.15
CA GLY A 72 -3.05 -6.04 -5.91
C GLY A 72 -3.82 -7.06 -5.11
N ILE A 73 -3.81 -6.94 -3.78
CA ILE A 73 -4.57 -7.82 -2.88
C ILE A 73 -5.35 -7.02 -1.82
N ASP A 74 -6.34 -7.67 -1.24
CA ASP A 74 -7.11 -7.17 -0.10
C ASP A 74 -7.42 -8.33 0.86
N THR A 75 -7.13 -8.16 2.14
CA THR A 75 -7.45 -9.15 3.16
C THR A 75 -8.73 -8.77 3.90
N PRO A 76 -9.51 -9.74 4.41
CA PRO A 76 -10.62 -9.41 5.30
C PRO A 76 -10.14 -8.59 6.48
N GLU A 77 -10.91 -7.58 6.84
CA GLU A 77 -10.54 -6.52 7.79
C GLU A 77 -10.53 -7.01 9.24
N THR A 78 -9.54 -6.56 10.02
CA THR A 78 -9.43 -6.88 11.45
C THR A 78 -9.49 -5.65 12.36
N HIS A 79 -9.05 -4.48 11.91
CA HIS A 79 -8.80 -3.32 12.77
C HIS A 79 -9.40 -2.00 12.25
N LYS A 80 -10.22 -2.03 11.21
CA LYS A 80 -10.82 -0.80 10.67
C LYS A 80 -11.82 -0.20 11.67
N PRO A 81 -11.67 1.09 12.05
CA PRO A 81 -12.59 1.75 12.97
C PRO A 81 -14.04 1.63 12.51
N ASN A 82 -14.96 1.33 13.45
CA ASN A 82 -16.40 1.18 13.21
C ASN A 82 -16.78 0.08 12.21
N THR A 83 -15.88 -0.87 11.95
CA THR A 83 -16.14 -2.05 11.10
C THR A 83 -15.96 -3.29 11.95
N PRO A 84 -16.93 -4.23 11.99
CA PRO A 84 -16.76 -5.51 12.66
C PRO A 84 -15.57 -6.28 12.05
N VAL A 85 -14.94 -7.12 12.87
CA VAL A 85 -13.92 -8.06 12.38
C VAL A 85 -14.58 -8.96 11.34
N GLN A 86 -14.03 -8.96 10.13
CA GLN A 86 -14.59 -9.73 9.02
C GLN A 86 -14.20 -11.22 9.15
N CYS A 87 -15.06 -12.08 8.59
CA CYS A 87 -14.78 -13.51 8.49
C CYS A 87 -13.39 -13.74 7.87
N TYR A 88 -12.59 -14.60 8.47
CA TYR A 88 -11.22 -14.92 8.07
C TYR A 88 -10.17 -13.82 8.26
N GLY A 89 -10.51 -12.63 8.72
CA GLY A 89 -9.55 -11.53 8.98
C GLY A 89 -8.42 -11.92 9.92
N PRO A 90 -8.71 -12.45 11.13
CA PRO A 90 -7.67 -12.91 12.06
C PRO A 90 -6.78 -14.00 11.48
N ALA A 91 -7.34 -14.93 10.67
CA ALA A 91 -6.58 -15.97 10.02
C ALA A 91 -5.63 -15.42 8.95
N ALA A 92 -6.08 -14.45 8.14
CA ALA A 92 -5.25 -13.78 7.15
C ALA A 92 -4.09 -13.00 7.80
N ALA A 93 -4.37 -12.23 8.85
CA ALA A 93 -3.36 -11.50 9.61
C ALA A 93 -2.34 -12.46 10.25
N ALA A 94 -2.80 -13.55 10.87
CA ALA A 94 -1.94 -14.57 11.43
C ALA A 94 -1.08 -15.26 10.37
N TYR A 95 -1.64 -15.55 9.19
CA TYR A 95 -0.90 -16.17 8.09
C TYR A 95 0.26 -15.29 7.63
N THR A 96 0.03 -14.01 7.39
CA THR A 96 1.07 -13.03 7.03
C THR A 96 2.16 -12.97 8.09
N LYS A 97 1.77 -12.80 9.36
CA LYS A 97 2.70 -12.74 10.49
C LYS A 97 3.55 -14.00 10.59
N ASN A 98 2.91 -15.17 10.62
CA ASN A 98 3.61 -16.44 10.80
C ASN A 98 4.54 -16.75 9.62
N THR A 99 4.09 -16.46 8.38
CA THR A 99 4.89 -16.69 7.17
C THR A 99 6.16 -15.82 7.16
N ILE A 100 6.03 -14.54 7.46
CA ILE A 100 7.19 -13.63 7.51
C ILE A 100 8.12 -14.00 8.69
N THR A 101 7.55 -14.30 9.86
CA THR A 101 8.33 -14.67 11.04
C THR A 101 9.14 -15.96 10.80
N ALA A 102 8.50 -16.97 10.21
CA ALA A 102 9.17 -18.24 9.86
C ALA A 102 10.29 -18.04 8.81
N ALA A 103 10.17 -17.02 7.95
CA ALA A 103 11.20 -16.64 6.98
C ALA A 103 12.30 -15.74 7.55
N GLY A 104 12.38 -15.56 8.87
CA GLY A 104 13.42 -14.77 9.54
C GLY A 104 13.06 -13.31 9.82
N GLY A 105 11.78 -12.93 9.72
CA GLY A 105 11.28 -11.60 10.12
C GLY A 105 11.73 -10.45 9.23
N LYS A 106 12.17 -10.73 8.00
CA LYS A 106 12.64 -9.74 7.04
C LYS A 106 11.99 -9.95 5.67
N VAL A 107 11.78 -8.85 4.94
CA VAL A 107 11.16 -8.88 3.62
C VAL A 107 11.92 -7.99 2.64
N ARG A 108 11.88 -8.34 1.35
CA ARG A 108 12.28 -7.47 0.25
C ARG A 108 11.03 -6.79 -0.30
N LEU A 109 11.17 -5.52 -0.64
CA LEU A 109 10.09 -4.68 -1.15
C LEU A 109 10.36 -4.30 -2.60
N VAL A 110 9.39 -4.53 -3.48
CA VAL A 110 9.50 -4.23 -4.90
C VAL A 110 8.32 -3.37 -5.32
N SER A 111 8.58 -2.22 -5.94
CA SER A 111 7.55 -1.38 -6.55
C SER A 111 7.01 -2.00 -7.83
N ASP A 112 5.86 -1.53 -8.27
CA ASP A 112 5.29 -1.88 -9.57
C ASP A 112 5.32 -0.66 -10.49
N SER A 113 5.63 -0.86 -11.78
CA SER A 113 5.76 0.22 -12.75
C SER A 113 4.42 0.86 -13.16
N LEU A 114 3.31 0.17 -12.96
CA LEU A 114 1.97 0.68 -13.23
C LEU A 114 1.28 1.27 -11.99
N SER A 115 1.74 0.91 -10.79
CA SER A 115 1.19 1.42 -9.53
C SER A 115 1.84 2.75 -9.14
N THR A 116 1.09 3.58 -8.43
CA THR A 116 1.66 4.76 -7.75
C THR A 116 2.63 4.32 -6.64
N ASN A 117 3.57 5.19 -6.29
CA ASN A 117 4.52 4.88 -5.22
C ASN A 117 3.84 4.74 -3.85
N ARG A 118 2.84 5.61 -3.59
CA ARG A 118 2.07 5.64 -2.35
C ARG A 118 0.57 5.73 -2.63
N ASP A 119 -0.22 5.27 -1.69
CA ASP A 119 -1.67 5.47 -1.71
C ASP A 119 -2.08 6.80 -1.06
N ARG A 120 -3.39 7.07 -1.03
CA ARG A 120 -3.96 8.29 -0.42
C ARG A 120 -3.73 8.40 1.09
N TYR A 121 -3.35 7.32 1.75
CA TYR A 121 -3.01 7.28 3.17
C TYR A 121 -1.50 7.35 3.42
N ASN A 122 -0.73 7.68 2.37
CA ASN A 122 0.73 7.77 2.40
C ASN A 122 1.46 6.45 2.68
N ARG A 123 0.81 5.29 2.51
CA ARG A 123 1.44 3.98 2.61
C ARG A 123 2.18 3.65 1.32
N LEU A 124 3.37 3.06 1.43
CA LEU A 124 4.12 2.57 0.26
C LEU A 124 3.41 1.36 -0.35
N LEU A 125 3.19 1.40 -1.65
CA LEU A 125 2.62 0.29 -2.41
C LEU A 125 3.75 -0.64 -2.88
N ARG A 126 3.78 -1.90 -2.39
CA ARG A 126 4.87 -2.84 -2.72
C ARG A 126 4.35 -4.27 -2.91
N TYR A 127 5.06 -4.98 -3.77
CA TYR A 127 5.14 -6.43 -3.65
C TYR A 127 6.10 -6.76 -2.53
N VAL A 128 5.69 -7.67 -1.69
CA VAL A 128 6.47 -8.16 -0.55
C VAL A 128 7.00 -9.54 -0.87
N TYR A 129 8.33 -9.66 -0.87
CA TYR A 129 9.01 -10.93 -1.13
C TYR A 129 9.71 -11.43 0.13
N LEU A 130 9.58 -12.73 0.39
CA LEU A 130 10.35 -13.42 1.41
C LEU A 130 11.81 -13.58 0.97
N PRO A 131 12.74 -13.87 1.90
CA PRO A 131 14.15 -14.07 1.55
C PRO A 131 14.42 -15.16 0.51
N ASP A 132 13.55 -16.18 0.42
CA ASP A 132 13.61 -17.26 -0.56
C ASP A 132 13.10 -16.87 -1.96
N GLY A 133 12.64 -15.62 -2.14
CA GLY A 133 12.09 -15.13 -3.40
C GLY A 133 10.58 -15.35 -3.58
N THR A 134 9.89 -15.94 -2.62
CA THR A 134 8.43 -16.11 -2.66
C THR A 134 7.73 -14.75 -2.64
N ASN A 135 6.84 -14.49 -3.61
CA ASN A 135 5.95 -13.33 -3.60
C ASN A 135 4.81 -13.58 -2.61
N LEU A 136 4.83 -12.90 -1.46
CA LEU A 136 3.85 -13.09 -0.41
C LEU A 136 2.46 -12.59 -0.82
N ASN A 137 2.36 -11.52 -1.63
CA ASN A 137 1.08 -11.03 -2.13
C ASN A 137 0.35 -12.14 -2.92
N GLN A 138 1.06 -12.75 -3.87
CA GLN A 138 0.52 -13.85 -4.67
C GLN A 138 0.16 -15.06 -3.80
N ARG A 139 1.04 -15.43 -2.87
CA ARG A 139 0.83 -16.58 -1.98
C ARG A 139 -0.40 -16.42 -1.09
N LEU A 140 -0.70 -15.21 -0.64
CA LEU A 140 -1.91 -14.90 0.13
C LEU A 140 -3.18 -15.17 -0.69
N VAL A 141 -3.20 -14.79 -1.97
CA VAL A 141 -4.32 -15.08 -2.89
C VAL A 141 -4.41 -16.59 -3.17
N GLU A 142 -3.31 -17.23 -3.53
CA GLU A 142 -3.24 -18.67 -3.84
C GLU A 142 -3.72 -19.57 -2.68
N SER A 143 -3.48 -19.12 -1.46
CA SER A 143 -3.88 -19.86 -0.24
C SER A 143 -5.25 -19.47 0.28
N GLY A 144 -5.94 -18.52 -0.35
CA GLY A 144 -7.26 -18.05 0.04
C GLY A 144 -7.25 -17.21 1.33
N HIS A 145 -6.17 -16.45 1.59
CA HIS A 145 -6.09 -15.51 2.70
C HIS A 145 -6.31 -14.06 2.28
N ALA A 146 -6.33 -13.79 0.96
CA ALA A 146 -6.62 -12.49 0.39
C ALA A 146 -7.46 -12.63 -0.87
N PHE A 147 -8.22 -11.59 -1.17
CA PHE A 147 -8.83 -11.35 -2.46
C PHE A 147 -7.82 -10.78 -3.44
N TYR A 148 -7.97 -11.06 -4.71
CA TYR A 148 -7.42 -10.26 -5.79
C TYR A 148 -8.13 -8.90 -5.81
N TYR A 149 -7.35 -7.80 -5.85
CA TYR A 149 -7.85 -6.43 -5.78
C TYR A 149 -7.68 -5.71 -7.13
N PRO A 150 -8.71 -5.69 -8.01
CA PRO A 150 -8.60 -5.23 -9.41
C PRO A 150 -8.61 -3.72 -9.61
N TYR A 151 -8.90 -2.92 -8.59
CA TYR A 151 -9.31 -1.52 -8.70
C TYR A 151 -8.18 -0.54 -9.07
N PHE A 152 -6.93 -0.99 -9.03
CA PHE A 152 -5.77 -0.20 -9.43
C PHE A 152 -4.92 -0.95 -10.45
N PRO A 153 -4.19 -0.25 -11.33
CA PRO A 153 -3.29 -0.89 -12.27
C PRO A 153 -2.05 -1.46 -11.57
N PHE A 154 -1.67 -2.68 -11.94
CA PHE A 154 -0.41 -3.33 -11.55
C PHE A 154 -0.06 -4.46 -12.52
N THR A 155 1.22 -4.77 -12.64
CA THR A 155 1.74 -5.67 -13.69
C THR A 155 1.34 -7.14 -13.53
N LYS A 156 1.10 -7.61 -12.29
CA LYS A 156 0.78 -9.03 -12.00
C LYS A 156 -0.73 -9.31 -11.94
N LYS A 157 -1.55 -8.47 -12.57
CA LYS A 157 -3.01 -8.54 -12.49
C LYS A 157 -3.57 -9.90 -12.92
N ASP A 158 -3.14 -10.41 -14.06
CA ASP A 158 -3.64 -11.69 -14.59
C ASP A 158 -3.19 -12.89 -13.73
N THR A 159 -1.96 -12.85 -13.24
CA THR A 159 -1.42 -13.87 -12.32
C THR A 159 -2.24 -13.96 -11.05
N PHE A 160 -2.57 -12.81 -10.43
CA PHE A 160 -3.34 -12.80 -9.17
C PHE A 160 -4.80 -13.21 -9.40
N LYS A 161 -5.39 -12.77 -10.52
CA LYS A 161 -6.74 -13.20 -10.91
C LYS A 161 -6.83 -14.72 -11.09
N GLN A 162 -5.84 -15.31 -11.78
CA GLN A 162 -5.77 -16.76 -11.96
C GLN A 162 -5.59 -17.49 -10.64
N ALA A 163 -4.74 -16.97 -9.75
CA ALA A 163 -4.52 -17.52 -8.41
C ALA A 163 -5.82 -17.52 -7.58
N GLU A 164 -6.59 -16.45 -7.62
CA GLU A 164 -7.90 -16.36 -6.97
C GLU A 164 -8.88 -17.39 -7.52
N GLN A 165 -8.99 -17.52 -8.85
CA GLN A 165 -9.87 -18.50 -9.47
C GLN A 165 -9.54 -19.94 -9.03
N GLN A 166 -8.26 -20.27 -8.91
CA GLN A 166 -7.81 -21.57 -8.40
C GLN A 166 -8.14 -21.76 -6.91
N ALA A 167 -7.98 -20.72 -6.11
CA ALA A 167 -8.34 -20.75 -4.69
C ALA A 167 -9.84 -20.92 -4.48
N ILE A 168 -10.68 -20.26 -5.28
CA ILE A 168 -12.14 -20.41 -5.30
C ILE A 168 -12.52 -21.85 -5.66
N ALA A 169 -12.02 -22.37 -6.77
CA ALA A 169 -12.32 -23.71 -7.24
C ALA A 169 -11.96 -24.80 -6.21
N ALA A 170 -10.85 -24.60 -5.50
CA ALA A 170 -10.37 -25.51 -4.46
C ALA A 170 -10.94 -25.20 -3.05
N LYS A 171 -11.84 -24.23 -2.91
CA LYS A 171 -12.42 -23.77 -1.64
C LYS A 171 -11.36 -23.49 -0.56
N LYS A 172 -10.24 -22.91 -0.94
CA LYS A 172 -9.13 -22.62 -0.02
C LYS A 172 -9.45 -21.43 0.90
N GLY A 173 -9.06 -21.55 2.15
CA GLY A 173 -9.11 -20.47 3.12
C GLY A 173 -10.49 -19.83 3.23
N LEU A 174 -10.57 -18.51 3.03
CA LEU A 174 -11.82 -17.74 3.09
C LEU A 174 -12.90 -18.23 2.13
N TRP A 175 -12.53 -18.87 1.00
CA TRP A 175 -13.46 -19.42 0.02
C TRP A 175 -14.19 -20.67 0.48
N GLY A 176 -13.64 -21.37 1.46
CA GLY A 176 -14.29 -22.52 2.09
C GLY A 176 -14.92 -22.20 3.45
N ALA A 177 -14.42 -21.18 4.13
CA ALA A 177 -14.83 -20.81 5.49
C ALA A 177 -15.88 -19.70 5.56
N CYS A 178 -15.97 -18.87 4.52
CA CYS A 178 -16.83 -17.68 4.48
C CYS A 178 -17.68 -17.66 3.20
N THR A 179 -18.54 -16.66 3.08
CA THR A 179 -19.39 -16.42 1.88
C THR A 179 -19.08 -15.04 1.28
N PRO A 180 -17.93 -14.88 0.59
CA PRO A 180 -17.61 -13.64 -0.08
C PRO A 180 -18.62 -13.35 -1.19
N THR A 181 -18.94 -12.06 -1.40
CA THR A 181 -19.84 -11.62 -2.48
C THR A 181 -19.06 -11.00 -3.62
N PRO A 182 -19.43 -11.25 -4.88
CA PRO A 182 -18.86 -10.53 -6.01
C PRO A 182 -19.10 -9.01 -5.88
N SER A 183 -18.12 -8.23 -6.30
CA SER A 183 -18.23 -6.78 -6.44
C SER A 183 -18.54 -6.42 -7.90
N ASP A 184 -19.31 -5.36 -8.10
CA ASP A 184 -19.71 -4.88 -9.44
C ASP A 184 -18.50 -4.56 -10.34
N ASP A 185 -17.36 -4.24 -9.74
CA ASP A 185 -16.12 -3.90 -10.43
C ASP A 185 -15.20 -5.11 -10.71
N GLY A 186 -15.68 -6.34 -10.52
CA GLY A 186 -14.99 -7.57 -10.92
C GLY A 186 -14.03 -8.17 -9.90
N GLY A 187 -14.15 -7.81 -8.64
CA GLY A 187 -13.48 -8.45 -7.49
C GLY A 187 -14.47 -9.10 -6.55
N TYR A 188 -14.01 -9.41 -5.34
CA TYR A 188 -14.83 -9.92 -4.24
C TYR A 188 -14.66 -9.06 -3.00
N LYS A 189 -15.63 -9.11 -2.11
CA LYS A 189 -15.61 -8.44 -0.80
C LYS A 189 -16.29 -9.30 0.26
N MET A 190 -15.93 -9.06 1.53
CA MET A 190 -16.71 -9.56 2.66
C MET A 190 -17.86 -8.60 2.93
N GLU A 191 -19.05 -9.13 3.18
CA GLU A 191 -20.15 -8.32 3.69
C GLU A 191 -19.91 -7.96 5.16
N GLU A 192 -20.27 -6.73 5.55
CA GLU A 192 -20.07 -6.22 6.91
C GLU A 192 -20.88 -6.99 7.96
N THR A 193 -21.92 -7.71 7.56
CA THR A 193 -22.79 -8.52 8.42
C THR A 193 -22.21 -9.87 8.81
N GLN A 194 -21.12 -10.31 8.22
CA GLN A 194 -20.43 -11.55 8.59
C GLN A 194 -19.41 -11.32 9.70
N ALA A 195 -19.84 -10.70 10.81
CA ALA A 195 -19.11 -10.79 12.07
C ALA A 195 -19.00 -12.26 12.46
N GLN A 196 -17.82 -12.73 12.85
CA GLN A 196 -17.68 -14.07 13.42
C GLN A 196 -18.69 -14.22 14.55
N ALA A 197 -19.64 -15.14 14.39
CA ALA A 197 -20.32 -15.70 15.51
C ALA A 197 -19.22 -16.34 16.38
N GLY A 198 -18.94 -15.69 17.53
CA GLY A 198 -17.83 -16.06 18.40
C GLY A 198 -17.97 -17.51 18.84
N ASN A 199 -16.86 -18.20 18.82
CA ASN A 199 -16.55 -19.32 19.72
C ASN A 199 -15.46 -18.87 20.65
#